data_1992ec9ae084202007a9dcc63ab968c1
#
_entry.id   1992ec9ae084202007a9dcc63ab968c1
#
_cell.length_a   1.000
_cell.length_b   1.000
_cell.length_c   1.000
_cell.angle_alpha   90.00
_cell.angle_beta   90.00
_cell.angle_gamma   90.00
#
_symmetry.space_group_name_H-M   'P 1'
#
loop_
_entity.id
_entity.type
_entity.pdbx_description
1 polymer ?
#
loop_
_entity_poly.entity_id
_entity_poly.type
_entity_poly.pdbx_seq_one_letter_code
_entity_poly.pdbx_strand_id
1 'polypeptide(L)' 'MLEAVTVFFAIVSAGIFVAHAIDGYRSSH' A
#
# COMPACT_ATOMS: atom_id res chain seq x y z
N MET A 1 -4.17 -14.40 -16.50
CA MET A 1 -3.06 -14.97 -15.79
C MET A 1 -2.14 -13.93 -15.23
N LEU A 2 -1.47 -13.16 -16.06
CA LEU A 2 -0.66 -12.06 -15.56
C LEU A 2 -1.51 -11.00 -14.90
N GLU A 3 -2.77 -10.93 -15.28
CA GLU A 3 -3.67 -9.92 -14.75
C GLU A 3 -3.88 -10.09 -13.24
N ALA A 4 -4.05 -11.32 -12.80
CA ALA A 4 -4.27 -11.57 -11.37
C ALA A 4 -3.05 -11.17 -10.55
N VAL A 5 -1.86 -11.47 -11.04
CA VAL A 5 -0.63 -11.13 -10.34
C VAL A 5 -0.46 -9.61 -10.27
N THR A 6 -0.78 -8.93 -11.36
CA THR A 6 -0.66 -7.48 -11.41
C THR A 6 -1.61 -6.82 -10.42
N VAL A 7 -2.84 -7.30 -10.38
CA VAL A 7 -3.84 -6.76 -9.44
C VAL A 7 -3.41 -7.00 -8.00
N PHE A 8 -2.92 -8.19 -7.72
CA PHE A 8 -2.46 -8.52 -6.37
C PHE A 8 -1.33 -7.58 -5.95
N PHE A 9 -0.37 -7.37 -6.83
CA PHE A 9 0.74 -6.48 -6.54
C PHE A 9 0.27 -5.05 -6.31
N ALA A 10 -0.67 -4.60 -7.10
CA ALA A 10 -1.19 -3.25 -6.98
C ALA A 10 -1.86 -3.05 -5.62
N ILE A 11 -2.64 -4.02 -5.19
CA ILE A 11 -3.34 -3.94 -3.90
C ILE A 11 -2.35 -3.92 -2.75
N VAL A 12 -1.35 -4.80 -2.80
CA VAL A 12 -0.35 -4.88 -1.74
C VAL A 12 0.44 -3.57 -1.67
N SER A 13 0.86 -3.06 -2.82
CA SER A 13 1.61 -1.81 -2.86
C SER A 13 0.79 -0.64 -2.31
N ALA A 14 -0.47 -0.57 -2.69
CA ALA A 14 -1.36 0.49 -2.19
C ALA A 14 -1.54 0.39 -0.69
N GLY A 15 -1.68 -0.84 -0.17
CA GLY A 15 -1.83 -1.04 1.25
C GLY A 15 -0.61 -0.58 2.03
N ILE A 16 0.56 -0.93 1.55
CA ILE A 16 1.80 -0.53 2.21
C ILE A 16 1.96 0.99 2.15
N PHE A 17 1.66 1.57 1.01
CA PHE A 17 1.77 3.01 0.83
C PHE A 17 0.87 3.76 1.81
N VAL A 18 -0.37 3.32 1.93
CA VAL A 18 -1.34 3.94 2.83
C VAL A 18 -0.91 3.74 4.28
N ALA A 19 -0.44 2.55 4.61
CA ALA A 19 0.01 2.26 5.97
C ALA A 19 1.14 3.20 6.37
N HIS A 20 2.11 3.38 5.47
CA HIS A 20 3.22 4.28 5.74
C HIS A 20 2.77 5.72 5.89
N ALA A 21 1.82 6.15 5.05
CA ALA A 21 1.30 7.51 5.10
C ALA A 21 0.61 7.77 6.44
N ILE A 22 -0.21 6.83 6.88
CA ILE A 22 -0.92 6.97 8.15
C ILE A 22 0.07 6.98 9.30
N ASP A 23 1.05 6.10 9.26
CA ASP A 23 2.05 6.01 10.32
C ASP A 23 2.81 7.32 10.45
N GLY A 24 3.24 7.88 9.34
CA GLY A 24 3.94 9.16 9.36
C GLY A 24 3.05 10.31 9.84
N TYR A 25 1.79 10.25 9.45
CA TYR A 25 0.85 11.28 9.86
C TYR A 25 0.58 11.25 11.36
N ARG A 26 0.47 10.06 11.91
CA ARG A 26 0.15 9.91 13.32
C ARG A 26 1.33 10.22 14.23
N SER A 27 2.53 10.00 13.76
CA SER A 27 3.70 10.26 14.57
C SER A 27 4.37 11.59 14.24
N SER A 28 3.64 12.48 13.61
CA SER A 28 4.21 13.76 13.19
C SER A 28 4.10 14.82 14.26
N HIS A 29 4.22 14.44 15.49
CA HIS A 29 4.24 15.48 16.54
C HIS A 29 5.48 15.34 17.40
#